data_82578cf41074f5d84fb054cd0e1893fc
#
_entry.id   82578cf41074f5d84fb054cd0e1893fc
#
_cell.length_a   1.000
_cell.length_b   1.000
_cell.length_c   1.000
_cell.angle_alpha   90.00
_cell.angle_beta   90.00
_cell.angle_gamma   90.00
#
_symmetry.space_group_name_H-M   'P 1'
#
loop_
_entity.id
_entity.type
_entity.pdbx_description
1 polymer ?
#
loop_
_entity_poly.entity_id
_entity_poly.type
_entity_poly.pdbx_seq_one_letter_code
_entity_poly.pdbx_strand_id
1 'polypeptide(L)'
;RLPPSLTGVGAKLRRDWLKTLFNQGSQERPYMLTRMPRFGTHNLATLIPACESVDTSARPKHVGEQVPLRRLTAAGRQLAGTRGFSCIKCHTFAQHKATGIQAINLTSMTRRLKENWFHHYLLNPQAFRPGTRMPASWPNGQVLLPKVLNGDAQTQVHAIWTYLTAGEKAALPVGLLGQPFELIATDEPVIYRNFIAGAGPRAIGIGYPEKVNLAFDANQMRLGLVWHNAFIDASKHWRGRGQGFQQPLGDNVLQLPPGVPFAMLTNVEQPWPQTPARQQGYRFGGYQFNKQRRPTLRYRFTNIQIEDYPFP
;
A
#
# COMPACT_ATOMS: atom_id res chain seq x y z
N ARG A 1 7.65 19.78 -18.36
CA ARG A 1 6.38 20.07 -17.65
C ARG A 1 6.48 21.47 -17.05
N LEU A 2 5.43 22.29 -17.23
CA LEU A 2 5.38 23.63 -16.66
C LEU A 2 5.33 23.56 -15.12
N PRO A 3 5.95 24.54 -14.42
CA PRO A 3 5.81 24.68 -12.98
C PRO A 3 4.33 24.81 -12.57
N PRO A 4 3.94 24.39 -11.36
CA PRO A 4 2.59 24.65 -10.87
C PRO A 4 2.27 26.15 -10.85
N SER A 5 1.03 26.52 -11.20
CA SER A 5 0.56 27.90 -11.09
C SER A 5 0.63 28.39 -9.63
N LEU A 6 0.98 29.65 -9.45
CA LEU A 6 0.96 30.34 -8.15
C LEU A 6 -0.41 30.95 -7.83
N THR A 7 -1.38 30.84 -8.73
CA THR A 7 -2.75 31.34 -8.52
C THR A 7 -3.36 30.71 -7.28
N GLY A 8 -3.86 31.53 -6.38
CA GLY A 8 -4.51 31.11 -5.14
C GLY A 8 -3.56 30.55 -4.07
N VAL A 9 -2.24 30.71 -4.22
CA VAL A 9 -1.26 30.16 -3.29
C VAL A 9 -1.39 30.75 -1.89
N GLY A 10 -1.74 32.03 -1.77
CA GLY A 10 -1.93 32.72 -0.50
C GLY A 10 -3.18 32.22 0.27
N ALA A 11 -4.27 31.91 -0.44
CA ALA A 11 -5.45 31.27 0.14
C ALA A 11 -5.18 29.81 0.53
N LYS A 12 -4.30 29.12 -0.18
CA LYS A 12 -4.05 27.70 -0.07
C LYS A 12 -3.07 27.32 1.02
N LEU A 13 -1.90 27.98 1.04
CA LEU A 13 -0.76 27.54 1.86
C LEU A 13 -0.62 28.37 3.13
N ARG A 14 -0.20 27.70 4.19
CA ARG A 14 0.11 28.35 5.47
C ARG A 14 1.40 29.16 5.35
N ARG A 15 1.45 30.30 6.00
CA ARG A 15 2.61 31.20 6.01
C ARG A 15 3.91 30.50 6.42
N ASP A 16 3.85 29.73 7.51
CA ASP A 16 5.03 29.03 8.02
C ASP A 16 5.53 27.96 7.06
N TRP A 17 4.61 27.32 6.34
CA TRP A 17 4.95 26.37 5.28
C TRP A 17 5.64 27.06 4.11
N LEU A 18 5.17 28.22 3.68
CA LEU A 18 5.79 29.03 2.62
C LEU A 18 7.20 29.46 3.00
N LYS A 19 7.40 29.92 4.26
CA LYS A 19 8.74 30.27 4.78
C LYS A 19 9.69 29.07 4.73
N THR A 20 9.24 27.89 5.19
CA THR A 20 10.03 26.67 5.14
C THR A 20 10.38 26.27 3.70
N LEU A 21 9.40 26.36 2.80
CA LEU A 21 9.56 26.05 1.39
C LEU A 21 10.63 26.94 0.72
N PHE A 22 10.62 28.23 1.00
CA PHE A 22 11.56 29.18 0.39
C PHE A 22 12.96 29.08 0.97
N ASN A 23 13.09 28.69 2.25
CA ASN A 23 14.40 28.54 2.90
C ASN A 23 15.06 27.19 2.59
N GLN A 24 14.30 26.12 2.57
CA GLN A 24 14.83 24.75 2.51
C GLN A 24 14.60 24.09 1.14
N GLY A 25 13.71 24.67 0.34
CA GLY A 25 13.17 23.99 -0.83
C GLY A 25 12.22 22.85 -0.41
N SER A 26 11.60 22.21 -1.36
CA SER A 26 10.74 21.05 -1.09
C SER A 26 10.52 20.18 -2.33
N GLN A 27 10.29 18.90 -2.09
CA GLN A 27 9.86 17.91 -3.07
C GLN A 27 8.63 17.17 -2.54
N GLU A 28 7.51 17.89 -2.43
CA GLU A 28 6.24 17.36 -1.90
C GLU A 28 5.59 16.28 -2.79
N ARG A 29 6.03 16.18 -4.02
CA ARG A 29 5.52 15.21 -5.00
C ARG A 29 6.65 14.28 -5.41
N PRO A 30 6.79 13.11 -4.78
CA PRO A 30 7.91 12.21 -5.02
C PRO A 30 7.99 11.70 -6.47
N TYR A 31 6.86 11.73 -7.20
CA TYR A 31 6.78 11.36 -8.62
C TYR A 31 7.19 12.48 -9.59
N MET A 32 7.50 13.69 -9.08
CA MET A 32 8.00 14.80 -9.88
C MET A 32 9.48 15.03 -9.63
N LEU A 33 10.25 15.14 -10.69
CA LEU A 33 11.68 15.48 -10.60
C LEU A 33 11.90 16.96 -10.27
N THR A 34 10.90 17.81 -10.54
CA THR A 34 10.94 19.25 -10.24
C THR A 34 10.96 19.49 -8.73
N ARG A 35 11.91 20.29 -8.29
CA ARG A 35 12.05 20.74 -6.91
C ARG A 35 11.85 22.24 -6.83
N MET A 36 11.32 22.72 -5.72
CA MET A 36 11.31 24.16 -5.41
C MET A 36 12.72 24.59 -5.03
N PRO A 37 13.33 25.58 -5.72
CA PRO A 37 14.65 26.09 -5.36
C PRO A 37 14.63 26.78 -4.00
N ARG A 38 15.81 26.92 -3.40
CA ARG A 38 16.01 27.70 -2.17
C ARG A 38 16.27 29.14 -2.54
N PHE A 39 15.28 30.00 -2.36
CA PHE A 39 15.40 31.43 -2.68
C PHE A 39 15.84 32.28 -1.48
N GLY A 40 15.66 31.75 -0.26
CA GLY A 40 15.86 32.46 0.99
C GLY A 40 14.70 33.42 1.31
N THR A 41 14.34 33.52 2.60
CA THR A 41 13.23 34.39 3.04
C THR A 41 13.54 35.87 2.86
N HIS A 42 14.79 36.29 2.90
CA HIS A 42 15.16 37.68 2.67
C HIS A 42 14.71 38.18 1.29
N ASN A 43 14.99 37.41 0.24
CA ASN A 43 14.65 37.76 -1.14
C ASN A 43 13.14 37.73 -1.42
N LEU A 44 12.37 37.02 -0.61
CA LEU A 44 10.94 36.77 -0.82
C LEU A 44 10.09 37.30 0.36
N ALA A 45 10.63 38.17 1.20
CA ALA A 45 9.96 38.70 2.39
C ALA A 45 8.63 39.37 2.06
N THR A 46 8.54 40.08 0.92
CA THR A 46 7.33 40.79 0.49
C THR A 46 6.35 39.88 -0.28
N LEU A 47 6.84 38.78 -0.87
CA LEU A 47 6.01 37.92 -1.70
C LEU A 47 4.93 37.16 -0.90
N ILE A 48 5.25 36.68 0.29
CA ILE A 48 4.29 35.95 1.14
C ILE A 48 3.12 36.84 1.54
N PRO A 49 3.36 38.04 2.14
CA PRO A 49 2.28 39.00 2.44
C PRO A 49 1.46 39.40 1.21
N ALA A 50 2.12 39.64 0.06
CA ALA A 50 1.44 39.99 -1.18
C ALA A 50 0.50 38.86 -1.66
N CYS A 51 0.95 37.60 -1.64
CA CYS A 51 0.09 36.46 -1.96
C CYS A 51 -1.12 36.37 -1.02
N GLU A 52 -0.91 36.58 0.28
CA GLU A 52 -1.98 36.51 1.29
C GLU A 52 -3.00 37.65 1.18
N SER A 53 -2.56 38.83 0.73
CA SER A 53 -3.46 39.99 0.55
C SER A 53 -4.37 39.86 -0.68
N VAL A 54 -3.85 39.23 -1.73
CA VAL A 54 -4.60 39.03 -2.99
C VAL A 54 -5.52 37.82 -2.92
N ASP A 55 -5.05 36.76 -2.28
CA ASP A 55 -5.74 35.47 -2.26
C ASP A 55 -6.50 35.28 -0.94
N THR A 56 -7.81 35.47 -0.97
CA THR A 56 -8.70 35.21 0.18
C THR A 56 -9.58 33.99 -0.06
N SER A 57 -9.91 33.26 0.99
CA SER A 57 -10.87 32.15 0.98
C SER A 57 -11.91 32.37 2.05
N ALA A 58 -13.18 32.27 1.69
CA ALA A 58 -14.28 32.38 2.64
C ALA A 58 -14.15 31.31 3.74
N ARG A 59 -14.58 31.64 4.96
CA ARG A 59 -14.66 30.64 6.02
C ARG A 59 -15.81 29.68 5.73
N PRO A 60 -15.59 28.35 5.77
CA PRO A 60 -16.72 27.42 5.69
C PRO A 60 -17.66 27.64 6.86
N LYS A 61 -18.96 27.45 6.64
CA LYS A 61 -19.94 27.41 7.72
C LYS A 61 -19.68 26.12 8.50
N HIS A 62 -19.14 26.24 9.72
CA HIS A 62 -18.98 25.08 10.60
C HIS A 62 -20.32 24.70 11.20
N VAL A 63 -20.87 23.58 10.78
CA VAL A 63 -22.04 22.94 11.44
C VAL A 63 -21.56 21.90 12.47
N GLY A 64 -20.28 21.57 12.47
CA GLY A 64 -19.69 20.49 13.27
C GLY A 64 -19.32 20.84 14.73
N GLU A 65 -19.56 22.06 15.20
CA GLU A 65 -19.14 22.49 16.56
C GLU A 65 -19.78 21.67 17.70
N GLN A 66 -20.88 20.98 17.43
CA GLN A 66 -21.58 20.13 18.42
C GLN A 66 -21.17 18.66 18.38
N VAL A 67 -20.30 18.25 17.44
CA VAL A 67 -19.86 16.85 17.32
C VAL A 67 -18.61 16.63 18.18
N PRO A 68 -18.61 15.67 19.12
CA PRO A 68 -17.44 15.38 19.93
C PRO A 68 -16.20 15.06 19.10
N LEU A 69 -15.03 15.59 19.49
CA LEU A 69 -13.76 15.44 18.78
C LEU A 69 -13.43 13.97 18.45
N ARG A 70 -13.68 13.06 19.40
CA ARG A 70 -13.47 11.63 19.21
C ARG A 70 -14.31 11.06 18.04
N ARG A 71 -15.55 11.53 17.92
CA ARG A 71 -16.47 11.12 16.84
C ARG A 71 -16.03 11.69 15.50
N LEU A 72 -15.61 12.97 15.46
CA LEU A 72 -15.06 13.59 14.26
C LEU A 72 -13.80 12.84 13.78
N THR A 73 -12.85 12.57 14.68
CA THR A 73 -11.62 11.86 14.35
C THR A 73 -11.90 10.45 13.83
N ALA A 74 -12.82 9.71 14.45
CA ALA A 74 -13.21 8.38 14.01
C ALA A 74 -13.88 8.40 12.63
N ALA A 75 -14.79 9.36 12.41
CA ALA A 75 -15.45 9.55 11.12
C ALA A 75 -14.45 9.96 10.04
N GLY A 76 -13.54 10.89 10.31
CA GLY A 76 -12.48 11.29 9.37
C GLY A 76 -11.58 10.12 8.96
N ARG A 77 -11.20 9.28 9.91
CA ARG A 77 -10.45 8.03 9.66
C ARG A 77 -11.21 7.08 8.74
N GLN A 78 -12.52 6.91 8.96
CA GLN A 78 -13.38 6.09 8.11
C GLN A 78 -13.51 6.68 6.71
N LEU A 79 -13.79 8.00 6.62
CA LEU A 79 -13.98 8.73 5.36
C LEU A 79 -12.74 8.69 4.47
N ALA A 80 -11.55 8.81 5.04
CA ALA A 80 -10.29 8.70 4.31
C ALA A 80 -9.99 7.27 3.84
N GLY A 81 -10.55 6.25 4.49
CA GLY A 81 -10.33 4.84 4.24
C GLY A 81 -11.24 4.21 3.16
N THR A 82 -11.15 2.88 3.03
CA THR A 82 -11.90 2.09 2.03
C THR A 82 -13.40 2.05 2.28
N ARG A 83 -13.85 2.32 3.50
CA ARG A 83 -15.26 2.42 3.88
C ARG A 83 -15.80 3.85 3.74
N GLY A 84 -15.04 4.74 3.10
CA GLY A 84 -15.38 6.12 2.85
C GLY A 84 -15.06 6.53 1.41
N PHE A 85 -14.42 7.67 1.23
CA PHE A 85 -14.05 8.21 -0.08
C PHE A 85 -12.80 7.57 -0.70
N SER A 86 -12.19 6.62 0.01
CA SER A 86 -11.02 5.86 -0.47
C SER A 86 -9.82 6.74 -0.85
N CYS A 87 -9.55 7.80 -0.11
CA CYS A 87 -8.42 8.72 -0.36
C CYS A 87 -7.08 7.97 -0.44
N ILE A 88 -6.94 6.89 0.35
CA ILE A 88 -5.77 6.01 0.38
C ILE A 88 -5.50 5.23 -0.92
N LYS A 89 -6.44 5.20 -1.87
CA LYS A 89 -6.17 4.63 -3.19
C LYS A 89 -5.20 5.49 -4.01
N CYS A 90 -5.17 6.79 -3.72
CA CYS A 90 -4.35 7.75 -4.46
C CYS A 90 -3.33 8.47 -3.59
N HIS A 91 -3.56 8.60 -2.30
CA HIS A 91 -2.70 9.35 -1.39
C HIS A 91 -1.89 8.42 -0.48
N THR A 92 -0.61 8.73 -0.33
CA THR A 92 0.23 8.08 0.69
C THR A 92 -0.19 8.56 2.09
N PHE A 93 0.09 7.75 3.10
CA PHE A 93 -0.20 8.07 4.49
C PHE A 93 1.01 7.71 5.36
N ALA A 94 1.71 8.69 5.88
CA ALA A 94 3.01 8.53 6.52
C ALA A 94 3.97 7.74 5.60
N GLN A 95 4.55 6.65 6.09
CA GLN A 95 5.42 5.77 5.29
C GLN A 95 4.65 4.77 4.40
N HIS A 96 3.33 4.68 4.53
CA HIS A 96 2.52 3.73 3.77
C HIS A 96 2.20 4.26 2.37
N LYS A 97 2.55 3.49 1.36
CA LYS A 97 2.20 3.81 -0.03
C LYS A 97 0.70 3.72 -0.24
N ALA A 98 0.19 4.54 -1.16
CA ALA A 98 -1.18 4.38 -1.62
C ALA A 98 -1.39 3.02 -2.27
N THR A 99 -2.62 2.49 -2.22
CA THR A 99 -2.93 1.18 -2.81
C THR A 99 -3.04 1.22 -4.35
N GLY A 100 -2.99 2.42 -4.94
CA GLY A 100 -3.02 2.65 -6.39
C GLY A 100 -2.01 3.75 -6.81
N ILE A 101 -2.50 4.87 -7.31
CA ILE A 101 -1.66 6.01 -7.77
C ILE A 101 -0.98 6.67 -6.57
N GLN A 102 0.32 6.99 -6.70
CA GLN A 102 1.05 7.66 -5.62
C GLN A 102 0.89 9.18 -5.73
N ALA A 103 -0.01 9.75 -4.94
CA ALA A 103 -0.20 11.20 -4.79
C ALA A 103 0.46 11.71 -3.49
N ILE A 104 0.20 12.98 -3.17
CA ILE A 104 0.78 13.66 -2.00
C ILE A 104 0.37 12.97 -0.70
N ASN A 105 1.27 12.96 0.28
CA ASN A 105 1.04 12.39 1.60
C ASN A 105 -0.05 13.15 2.38
N LEU A 106 -1.05 12.42 2.89
CA LEU A 106 -2.15 13.02 3.65
C LEU A 106 -1.71 13.56 5.02
N THR A 107 -0.71 12.96 5.65
CA THR A 107 -0.26 13.39 7.00
C THR A 107 0.42 14.76 7.00
N SER A 108 0.81 15.27 5.83
CA SER A 108 1.38 16.61 5.70
C SER A 108 0.34 17.71 5.42
N MET A 109 -0.93 17.35 5.17
CA MET A 109 -1.93 18.28 4.64
C MET A 109 -2.19 19.47 5.55
N THR A 110 -2.47 19.24 6.84
CA THR A 110 -2.82 20.29 7.79
C THR A 110 -1.65 21.19 8.17
N ARG A 111 -0.41 20.70 8.02
CA ARG A 111 0.80 21.52 8.16
C ARG A 111 1.00 22.46 6.97
N ARG A 112 0.56 22.06 5.79
CA ARG A 112 0.74 22.81 4.53
C ARG A 112 -0.41 23.73 4.19
N LEU A 113 -1.62 23.24 4.32
CA LEU A 113 -2.81 23.88 3.80
C LEU A 113 -3.50 24.72 4.88
N LYS A 114 -4.19 25.75 4.43
CA LYS A 114 -5.21 26.45 5.23
C LYS A 114 -6.51 25.65 5.21
N GLU A 115 -7.18 25.52 6.35
CA GLU A 115 -8.39 24.72 6.49
C GLU A 115 -9.52 25.16 5.56
N ASN A 116 -9.75 26.48 5.45
CA ASN A 116 -10.76 27.04 4.55
C ASN A 116 -10.57 26.59 3.10
N TRP A 117 -9.32 26.66 2.62
CA TRP A 117 -9.00 26.21 1.27
C TRP A 117 -9.20 24.70 1.10
N PHE A 118 -8.79 23.91 2.08
CA PHE A 118 -8.97 22.46 2.08
C PHE A 118 -10.47 22.09 1.97
N HIS A 119 -11.33 22.77 2.74
CA HIS A 119 -12.77 22.57 2.69
C HIS A 119 -13.34 22.76 1.29
N HIS A 120 -13.11 23.92 0.69
CA HIS A 120 -13.61 24.21 -0.64
C HIS A 120 -13.03 23.30 -1.71
N TYR A 121 -11.75 22.97 -1.59
CA TYR A 121 -11.08 22.07 -2.51
C TYR A 121 -11.67 20.65 -2.50
N LEU A 122 -11.93 20.08 -1.32
CA LEU A 122 -12.51 18.75 -1.21
C LEU A 122 -13.92 18.67 -1.82
N LEU A 123 -14.71 19.71 -1.64
CA LEU A 123 -16.07 19.78 -2.18
C LEU A 123 -16.07 19.86 -3.72
N ASN A 124 -15.16 20.60 -4.31
CA ASN A 124 -15.06 20.74 -5.77
C ASN A 124 -13.61 20.88 -6.26
N PRO A 125 -12.86 19.77 -6.35
CA PRO A 125 -11.46 19.79 -6.77
C PRO A 125 -11.24 20.33 -8.19
N GLN A 126 -12.22 20.11 -9.10
CA GLN A 126 -12.12 20.50 -10.50
C GLN A 126 -12.17 22.04 -10.68
N ALA A 127 -12.93 22.75 -9.84
CA ALA A 127 -12.97 24.20 -9.87
C ALA A 127 -11.60 24.84 -9.55
N PHE A 128 -10.83 24.22 -8.66
CA PHE A 128 -9.49 24.69 -8.27
C PHE A 128 -8.38 24.19 -9.20
N ARG A 129 -8.60 23.06 -9.84
CA ARG A 129 -7.63 22.46 -10.74
C ARG A 129 -8.32 21.67 -11.84
N PRO A 130 -8.67 22.33 -12.94
CA PRO A 130 -9.25 21.65 -14.10
C PRO A 130 -8.39 20.47 -14.55
N GLY A 131 -9.01 19.33 -14.85
CA GLY A 131 -8.31 18.11 -15.25
C GLY A 131 -7.61 17.35 -14.11
N THR A 132 -7.83 17.71 -12.84
CA THR A 132 -7.34 16.89 -11.71
C THR A 132 -7.95 15.50 -11.73
N ARG A 133 -7.15 14.49 -11.37
CA ARG A 133 -7.63 13.10 -11.19
C ARG A 133 -8.34 12.91 -9.84
N MET A 134 -8.27 13.89 -8.95
CA MET A 134 -8.98 13.81 -7.68
C MET A 134 -10.48 13.93 -7.93
N PRO A 135 -11.29 12.91 -7.58
CA PRO A 135 -12.73 12.95 -7.80
C PRO A 135 -13.40 13.93 -6.83
N ALA A 136 -14.56 14.45 -7.23
CA ALA A 136 -15.45 15.12 -6.31
C ALA A 136 -16.12 14.07 -5.41
N SER A 137 -15.90 14.17 -4.10
CA SER A 137 -16.50 13.24 -3.12
C SER A 137 -17.96 13.57 -2.81
N TRP A 138 -18.41 14.77 -3.18
CA TRP A 138 -19.79 15.26 -3.08
C TRP A 138 -20.25 15.83 -4.45
N PRO A 139 -20.43 14.98 -5.47
CA PRO A 139 -20.76 15.42 -6.81
C PRO A 139 -22.08 16.21 -6.80
N ASN A 140 -22.07 17.45 -7.30
CA ASN A 140 -23.22 18.34 -7.32
C ASN A 140 -23.87 18.54 -5.93
N GLY A 141 -23.09 18.45 -4.85
CA GLY A 141 -23.59 18.54 -3.48
C GLY A 141 -24.29 17.29 -2.96
N GLN A 142 -24.34 16.21 -3.73
CA GLN A 142 -24.94 14.94 -3.31
C GLN A 142 -24.05 14.25 -2.28
N VAL A 143 -24.67 13.75 -1.22
CA VAL A 143 -24.01 13.04 -0.15
C VAL A 143 -23.99 11.55 -0.46
N LEU A 144 -22.80 11.00 -0.72
CA LEU A 144 -22.63 9.57 -1.01
C LEU A 144 -22.66 8.69 0.26
N LEU A 145 -22.42 9.27 1.44
CA LEU A 145 -22.34 8.54 2.71
C LEU A 145 -23.31 9.15 3.76
N PRO A 146 -24.64 9.01 3.56
CA PRO A 146 -25.64 9.66 4.41
C PRO A 146 -25.62 9.20 5.87
N LYS A 147 -25.12 7.98 6.14
CA LYS A 147 -25.01 7.45 7.52
C LYS A 147 -23.83 7.99 8.32
N VAL A 148 -22.87 8.64 7.67
CA VAL A 148 -21.71 9.21 8.35
C VAL A 148 -21.99 10.67 8.67
N LEU A 149 -22.00 11.03 9.94
CA LEU A 149 -22.25 12.41 10.42
C LEU A 149 -23.54 13.01 9.83
N ASN A 150 -24.62 12.22 9.81
CA ASN A 150 -25.94 12.58 9.31
C ASN A 150 -25.96 13.07 7.84
N GLY A 151 -24.95 12.70 7.06
CA GLY A 151 -24.84 13.10 5.67
C GLY A 151 -24.46 14.56 5.46
N ASP A 152 -24.06 15.31 6.49
CA ASP A 152 -23.65 16.69 6.30
C ASP A 152 -22.25 16.79 5.68
N ALA A 153 -22.19 17.31 4.47
CA ALA A 153 -20.96 17.40 3.68
C ALA A 153 -19.89 18.27 4.38
N GLN A 154 -20.29 19.38 4.98
CA GLN A 154 -19.36 20.28 5.64
C GLN A 154 -18.74 19.62 6.87
N THR A 155 -19.57 18.96 7.67
CA THR A 155 -19.13 18.19 8.85
C THR A 155 -18.26 17.00 8.44
N GLN A 156 -18.56 16.32 7.33
CA GLN A 156 -17.72 15.24 6.81
C GLN A 156 -16.32 15.75 6.38
N VAL A 157 -16.24 16.88 5.68
CA VAL A 157 -14.96 17.50 5.31
C VAL A 157 -14.19 17.94 6.57
N HIS A 158 -14.87 18.57 7.53
CA HIS A 158 -14.26 18.96 8.79
C HIS A 158 -13.75 17.75 9.60
N ALA A 159 -14.47 16.64 9.57
CA ALA A 159 -14.02 15.40 10.20
C ALA A 159 -12.72 14.86 9.57
N ILE A 160 -12.60 14.92 8.24
CA ILE A 160 -11.35 14.53 7.55
C ILE A 160 -10.21 15.48 7.98
N TRP A 161 -10.44 16.78 8.00
CA TRP A 161 -9.46 17.77 8.46
C TRP A 161 -9.01 17.47 9.89
N THR A 162 -9.97 17.35 10.80
CA THR A 162 -9.74 17.05 12.22
C THR A 162 -8.92 15.77 12.41
N TYR A 163 -9.23 14.71 11.67
CA TYR A 163 -8.46 13.48 11.69
C TYR A 163 -7.01 13.69 11.24
N LEU A 164 -6.79 14.46 10.16
CA LEU A 164 -5.47 14.73 9.61
C LEU A 164 -4.62 15.68 10.46
N THR A 165 -5.22 16.42 11.42
CA THR A 165 -4.44 17.29 12.34
C THR A 165 -3.45 16.52 13.20
N ALA A 166 -3.70 15.24 13.47
CA ALA A 166 -2.77 14.39 14.19
C ALA A 166 -1.49 14.06 13.39
N GLY A 167 -1.44 14.40 12.07
CA GLY A 167 -0.28 14.21 11.21
C GLY A 167 0.18 12.77 11.18
N GLU A 168 1.49 12.54 11.38
CA GLU A 168 2.08 11.18 11.36
C GLU A 168 1.66 10.30 12.54
N LYS A 169 1.13 10.91 13.61
CA LYS A 169 0.59 10.20 14.78
C LYS A 169 -0.86 9.73 14.57
N ALA A 170 -1.50 10.10 13.47
CA ALA A 170 -2.86 9.68 13.18
C ALA A 170 -2.92 8.16 13.02
N ALA A 171 -3.95 7.53 13.61
CA ALA A 171 -4.21 6.12 13.39
C ALA A 171 -4.44 5.85 11.90
N LEU A 172 -3.94 4.75 11.36
CA LEU A 172 -4.03 4.44 9.94
C LEU A 172 -5.48 4.45 9.44
N PRO A 173 -5.76 5.01 8.25
CA PRO A 173 -7.09 4.98 7.66
C PRO A 173 -7.62 3.56 7.53
N VAL A 174 -8.93 3.39 7.65
CA VAL A 174 -9.57 2.08 7.54
C VAL A 174 -9.27 1.45 6.19
N GLY A 175 -8.68 0.25 6.20
CA GLY A 175 -8.36 -0.53 5.00
C GLY A 175 -7.08 -0.12 4.26
N LEU A 176 -6.25 0.75 4.84
CA LEU A 176 -4.93 1.07 4.29
C LEU A 176 -3.97 -0.13 4.39
N LEU A 177 -3.90 -0.72 5.56
CA LEU A 177 -3.43 -2.10 5.69
C LEU A 177 -4.66 -2.94 5.35
N GLY A 178 -4.64 -3.61 4.21
CA GLY A 178 -5.75 -4.49 3.80
C GLY A 178 -6.15 -5.38 4.98
N GLN A 179 -7.44 -5.71 5.10
CA GLN A 179 -7.82 -6.76 6.04
C GLN A 179 -6.98 -7.98 5.67
N PRO A 180 -6.22 -8.56 6.60
CA PRO A 180 -5.49 -9.79 6.34
C PRO A 180 -6.47 -10.80 5.74
N PHE A 181 -6.09 -11.42 4.66
CA PHE A 181 -6.81 -12.54 4.09
C PHE A 181 -5.96 -13.77 4.31
N GLU A 182 -5.85 -14.14 5.59
CA GLU A 182 -5.15 -15.34 5.98
C GLU A 182 -5.82 -16.56 5.38
N LEU A 183 -5.03 -17.38 4.71
CA LEU A 183 -5.45 -18.70 4.27
C LEU A 183 -5.27 -19.66 5.42
N ILE A 184 -6.38 -20.26 5.88
CA ILE A 184 -6.39 -21.18 7.01
C ILE A 184 -6.75 -22.57 6.50
N ALA A 185 -5.86 -23.52 6.71
CA ALA A 185 -6.13 -24.93 6.49
C ALA A 185 -6.87 -25.51 7.71
N THR A 186 -8.11 -25.98 7.51
CA THR A 186 -8.93 -26.58 8.58
C THR A 186 -8.96 -28.11 8.48
N ASP A 187 -9.53 -28.62 7.41
CA ASP A 187 -9.77 -30.06 7.22
C ASP A 187 -8.86 -30.64 6.13
N GLU A 188 -8.44 -29.80 5.20
CA GLU A 188 -7.59 -30.18 4.07
C GLU A 188 -6.50 -29.12 3.84
N PRO A 189 -5.38 -29.49 3.18
CA PRO A 189 -4.35 -28.53 2.82
C PRO A 189 -4.84 -27.41 1.90
N VAL A 190 -4.33 -26.19 2.13
CA VAL A 190 -4.58 -25.02 1.29
C VAL A 190 -3.36 -24.73 0.43
N ILE A 191 -3.57 -24.53 -0.86
CA ILE A 191 -2.50 -24.20 -1.81
C ILE A 191 -2.51 -22.71 -2.14
N TYR A 192 -1.35 -22.08 -2.08
CA TYR A 192 -1.11 -20.71 -2.49
C TYR A 192 0.00 -20.64 -3.53
N ARG A 193 -0.37 -20.34 -4.79
CA ARG A 193 0.58 -20.24 -5.91
C ARG A 193 0.84 -18.79 -6.24
N ASN A 194 1.97 -18.28 -5.79
CA ASN A 194 2.35 -16.88 -6.03
C ASN A 194 3.82 -16.62 -5.66
N PHE A 195 4.22 -15.34 -5.60
CA PHE A 195 5.52 -14.90 -5.17
C PHE A 195 5.64 -15.03 -3.65
N ILE A 196 6.45 -15.98 -3.15
CA ILE A 196 6.73 -16.16 -1.72
C ILE A 196 8.21 -15.84 -1.48
N ALA A 197 8.48 -14.96 -0.52
CA ALA A 197 9.85 -14.59 -0.14
C ALA A 197 10.58 -15.83 0.39
N GLY A 198 11.80 -16.07 -0.10
CA GLY A 198 12.59 -17.26 0.22
C GLY A 198 12.29 -18.49 -0.64
N ALA A 199 11.12 -18.55 -1.32
CA ALA A 199 10.75 -19.63 -2.24
C ALA A 199 10.59 -19.19 -3.71
N GLY A 200 10.79 -17.89 -3.99
CA GLY A 200 10.88 -17.38 -5.36
C GLY A 200 9.56 -16.99 -6.02
N PRO A 201 9.62 -16.57 -7.31
CA PRO A 201 8.46 -16.01 -8.01
C PRO A 201 7.48 -17.08 -8.54
N ARG A 202 7.85 -18.35 -8.52
CA ARG A 202 6.98 -19.49 -8.88
C ARG A 202 6.82 -20.43 -7.68
N ALA A 203 6.57 -19.85 -6.54
CA ALA A 203 6.39 -20.61 -5.31
C ALA A 203 5.01 -21.27 -5.24
N ILE A 204 5.00 -22.47 -4.65
CA ILE A 204 3.80 -23.19 -4.28
C ILE A 204 3.83 -23.35 -2.78
N GLY A 205 3.08 -22.47 -2.08
CA GLY A 205 2.86 -22.59 -0.64
C GLY A 205 1.80 -23.65 -0.35
N ILE A 206 2.04 -24.46 0.66
CA ILE A 206 1.12 -25.49 1.15
C ILE A 206 0.96 -25.29 2.64
N GLY A 207 -0.25 -24.93 3.07
CA GLY A 207 -0.63 -24.89 4.48
C GLY A 207 -1.37 -26.15 4.86
N TYR A 208 -0.95 -26.81 5.93
CA TYR A 208 -1.59 -28.03 6.41
C TYR A 208 -2.45 -27.78 7.67
N PRO A 209 -3.53 -28.57 7.88
CA PRO A 209 -4.34 -28.49 9.10
C PRO A 209 -3.53 -28.65 10.38
N GLU A 210 -2.44 -29.39 10.32
CA GLU A 210 -1.49 -29.63 11.42
C GLU A 210 -0.65 -28.39 11.76
N LYS A 211 -0.92 -27.23 11.11
CA LYS A 211 -0.21 -25.95 11.30
C LYS A 211 1.29 -26.01 10.97
N VAL A 212 1.70 -26.98 10.20
CA VAL A 212 2.98 -27.01 9.51
C VAL A 212 2.77 -26.51 8.10
N ASN A 213 3.59 -25.57 7.64
CA ASN A 213 3.47 -24.98 6.34
C ASN A 213 4.78 -25.09 5.59
N LEU A 214 4.71 -25.13 4.28
CA LEU A 214 5.90 -25.15 3.43
C LEU A 214 5.72 -24.34 2.15
N ALA A 215 6.81 -23.97 1.50
CA ALA A 215 6.81 -23.40 0.19
C ALA A 215 7.85 -24.07 -0.70
N PHE A 216 7.36 -24.60 -1.80
CA PHE A 216 8.17 -25.22 -2.84
C PHE A 216 8.52 -24.22 -3.94
N ASP A 217 9.78 -24.14 -4.33
CA ASP A 217 10.26 -23.33 -5.44
C ASP A 217 10.19 -24.13 -6.76
N ALA A 218 9.17 -23.85 -7.56
CA ALA A 218 8.97 -24.51 -8.86
C ALA A 218 9.95 -24.05 -9.96
N ASN A 219 10.87 -23.12 -9.69
CA ASN A 219 11.98 -22.80 -10.58
C ASN A 219 13.20 -23.68 -10.31
N GLN A 220 13.45 -24.02 -9.04
CA GLN A 220 14.59 -24.83 -8.61
C GLN A 220 14.19 -26.26 -8.22
N MET A 221 12.90 -26.62 -8.30
CA MET A 221 12.33 -27.93 -7.96
C MET A 221 12.70 -28.38 -6.53
N ARG A 222 12.67 -27.48 -5.57
CA ARG A 222 13.12 -27.75 -4.22
C ARG A 222 12.15 -27.19 -3.16
N LEU A 223 12.18 -27.77 -2.00
CA LEU A 223 11.61 -27.16 -0.81
C LEU A 223 12.43 -25.92 -0.44
N GLY A 224 11.76 -24.76 -0.39
CA GLY A 224 12.41 -23.47 -0.10
C GLY A 224 12.25 -23.03 1.34
N LEU A 225 11.06 -23.24 1.92
CA LEU A 225 10.71 -22.81 3.28
C LEU A 225 9.88 -23.87 4.00
N VAL A 226 10.03 -23.92 5.32
CA VAL A 226 9.12 -24.60 6.25
C VAL A 226 8.87 -23.65 7.42
N TRP A 227 7.62 -23.57 7.91
CA TRP A 227 7.27 -22.75 9.09
C TRP A 227 6.03 -23.28 9.80
N HIS A 228 5.78 -22.78 11.02
CA HIS A 228 4.66 -23.19 11.85
C HIS A 228 3.56 -22.14 11.98
N ASN A 229 2.39 -22.53 12.45
CA ASN A 229 1.23 -21.73 12.83
C ASN A 229 0.54 -21.07 11.61
N ALA A 230 0.42 -19.74 11.59
CA ALA A 230 -0.28 -19.02 10.53
C ALA A 230 0.36 -19.24 9.16
N PHE A 231 -0.47 -19.50 8.14
CA PHE A 231 0.04 -19.85 6.81
C PHE A 231 0.51 -18.62 6.04
N ILE A 232 -0.39 -17.94 5.40
CA ILE A 232 -0.04 -16.81 4.52
C ILE A 232 -1.20 -15.83 4.37
N ASP A 233 -0.90 -14.53 4.25
CA ASP A 233 -1.87 -13.50 3.90
C ASP A 233 -1.95 -13.34 2.38
N ALA A 234 -3.04 -13.80 1.77
CA ALA A 234 -3.26 -13.72 0.34
C ALA A 234 -3.81 -12.36 -0.13
N SER A 235 -4.10 -11.42 0.78
CA SER A 235 -4.77 -10.15 0.45
C SER A 235 -4.04 -9.35 -0.62
N LYS A 236 -2.72 -9.34 -0.58
CA LYS A 236 -1.86 -8.62 -1.52
C LYS A 236 -2.06 -9.06 -2.97
N HIS A 237 -2.19 -10.35 -3.21
CA HIS A 237 -2.26 -10.93 -4.54
C HIS A 237 -3.69 -11.27 -5.00
N TRP A 238 -4.61 -11.54 -4.06
CA TRP A 238 -5.98 -11.98 -4.39
C TRP A 238 -7.01 -10.84 -4.38
N ARG A 239 -6.76 -9.74 -3.62
CA ARG A 239 -7.67 -8.59 -3.56
C ARG A 239 -7.21 -7.38 -4.37
N GLY A 240 -6.06 -7.47 -5.02
CA GLY A 240 -5.50 -6.38 -5.81
C GLY A 240 -4.43 -6.88 -6.77
N ARG A 241 -3.88 -5.96 -7.56
CA ARG A 241 -2.70 -6.22 -8.39
C ARG A 241 -1.43 -5.97 -7.57
N GLY A 242 -1.30 -6.65 -6.43
CA GLY A 242 -0.14 -6.52 -5.55
C GLY A 242 1.12 -6.96 -6.25
N GLN A 243 2.19 -6.18 -6.09
CA GLN A 243 3.52 -6.53 -6.59
C GLN A 243 4.41 -7.01 -5.45
N GLY A 244 5.41 -7.82 -5.80
CA GLY A 244 6.42 -8.29 -4.88
C GLY A 244 6.03 -9.55 -4.11
N PHE A 245 6.91 -9.96 -3.21
CA PHE A 245 6.83 -11.23 -2.50
C PHE A 245 5.96 -11.12 -1.24
N GLN A 246 5.23 -12.18 -0.95
CA GLN A 246 4.50 -12.36 0.31
C GLN A 246 5.40 -13.12 1.31
N GLN A 247 5.40 -12.65 2.56
CA GLN A 247 6.10 -13.32 3.65
C GLN A 247 5.21 -14.40 4.28
N PRO A 248 5.77 -15.49 4.82
CA PRO A 248 5.08 -16.35 5.78
C PRO A 248 4.52 -15.52 6.95
N LEU A 249 3.34 -15.87 7.45
CA LEU A 249 2.74 -15.20 8.62
C LEU A 249 3.13 -15.85 9.96
N GLY A 250 3.47 -17.12 9.92
CA GLY A 250 3.74 -17.89 11.14
C GLY A 250 5.15 -17.75 11.65
N ASP A 251 5.48 -18.65 12.56
CA ASP A 251 6.70 -18.63 13.38
C ASP A 251 7.73 -19.66 12.89
N ASN A 252 8.96 -19.54 13.40
CA ASN A 252 10.06 -20.49 13.17
C ASN A 252 10.29 -20.76 11.68
N VAL A 253 10.36 -19.70 10.89
CA VAL A 253 10.59 -19.81 9.43
C VAL A 253 11.99 -20.33 9.17
N LEU A 254 12.08 -21.59 8.72
CA LEU A 254 13.32 -22.21 8.28
C LEU A 254 13.43 -22.03 6.76
N GLN A 255 14.49 -21.39 6.32
CA GLN A 255 14.84 -21.29 4.92
C GLN A 255 15.89 -22.34 4.55
N LEU A 256 15.57 -23.18 3.57
CA LEU A 256 16.51 -24.17 3.08
C LEU A 256 17.49 -23.54 2.06
N PRO A 257 18.70 -24.11 1.93
CA PRO A 257 19.71 -23.60 0.99
C PRO A 257 19.20 -23.52 -0.45
N PRO A 258 19.63 -22.51 -1.23
CA PRO A 258 19.31 -22.42 -2.65
C PRO A 258 19.99 -23.51 -3.46
N GLY A 259 19.50 -23.74 -4.68
CA GLY A 259 20.04 -24.72 -5.61
C GLY A 259 19.06 -25.84 -5.94
N VAL A 260 19.46 -26.71 -6.83
CA VAL A 260 18.67 -27.87 -7.24
C VAL A 260 18.81 -29.02 -6.23
N PRO A 261 17.77 -29.89 -6.07
CA PRO A 261 17.82 -30.96 -5.09
C PRO A 261 18.74 -32.13 -5.48
N PHE A 262 19.00 -32.32 -6.75
CA PHE A 262 19.84 -33.41 -7.29
C PHE A 262 20.82 -32.89 -8.33
N ALA A 263 21.95 -33.53 -8.47
CA ALA A 263 22.91 -33.26 -9.52
C ALA A 263 23.63 -34.55 -9.95
N MET A 264 23.98 -34.64 -11.23
CA MET A 264 24.90 -35.68 -11.72
C MET A 264 26.31 -35.10 -11.62
N LEU A 265 27.13 -35.69 -10.75
CA LEU A 265 28.51 -35.29 -10.54
C LEU A 265 29.42 -36.37 -11.18
N THR A 266 30.52 -35.92 -11.77
CA THR A 266 31.53 -36.83 -12.36
C THR A 266 32.44 -37.43 -11.30
N ASN A 267 32.59 -36.74 -10.16
CA ASN A 267 33.32 -37.19 -8.98
C ASN A 267 32.80 -36.48 -7.73
N VAL A 268 33.18 -36.95 -6.54
CA VAL A 268 32.73 -36.44 -5.26
C VAL A 268 33.28 -35.05 -4.89
N GLU A 269 34.34 -34.61 -5.55
CA GLU A 269 34.98 -33.32 -5.32
C GLU A 269 34.38 -32.23 -6.21
N GLN A 270 33.55 -32.59 -7.19
CA GLN A 270 32.91 -31.61 -8.07
C GLN A 270 31.97 -30.71 -7.28
N PRO A 271 32.10 -29.38 -7.41
CA PRO A 271 31.23 -28.47 -6.72
C PRO A 271 29.77 -28.58 -7.22
N TRP A 272 28.82 -28.40 -6.30
CA TRP A 272 27.39 -28.43 -6.62
C TRP A 272 27.03 -27.41 -7.68
N PRO A 273 26.29 -27.78 -8.74
CA PRO A 273 25.99 -26.88 -9.85
C PRO A 273 25.21 -25.66 -9.41
N GLN A 274 25.64 -24.47 -9.82
CA GLN A 274 25.02 -23.17 -9.53
C GLN A 274 24.17 -22.67 -10.71
N THR A 275 24.14 -23.35 -11.82
CA THR A 275 23.36 -22.98 -13.01
C THR A 275 21.85 -23.16 -12.73
N PRO A 276 20.97 -22.38 -13.40
CA PRO A 276 19.52 -22.51 -13.22
C PRO A 276 19.02 -23.92 -13.51
N ALA A 277 18.10 -24.43 -12.71
CA ALA A 277 17.57 -25.80 -12.82
C ALA A 277 17.12 -26.17 -14.25
N ARG A 278 16.51 -25.24 -14.98
CA ARG A 278 16.07 -25.47 -16.35
C ARG A 278 17.23 -25.79 -17.31
N GLN A 279 18.40 -25.21 -17.11
CA GLN A 279 19.60 -25.48 -17.89
C GLN A 279 20.21 -26.83 -17.55
N GLN A 280 20.00 -27.31 -16.34
CA GLN A 280 20.41 -28.63 -15.87
C GLN A 280 19.45 -29.77 -16.27
N GLY A 281 18.42 -29.47 -17.07
CA GLY A 281 17.46 -30.50 -17.53
C GLY A 281 16.21 -30.66 -16.65
N TYR A 282 16.03 -29.82 -15.63
CA TYR A 282 14.83 -29.87 -14.82
C TYR A 282 13.60 -29.31 -15.52
N ARG A 283 12.44 -29.95 -15.28
CA ARG A 283 11.13 -29.48 -15.76
C ARG A 283 10.06 -29.75 -14.70
N PHE A 284 9.39 -28.69 -14.25
CA PHE A 284 8.25 -28.82 -13.34
C PHE A 284 7.04 -29.38 -14.09
N GLY A 285 6.45 -30.47 -13.56
CA GLY A 285 5.30 -31.16 -14.12
C GLY A 285 3.96 -30.83 -13.47
N GLY A 286 3.98 -30.03 -12.39
CA GLY A 286 2.77 -29.70 -11.64
C GLY A 286 2.66 -30.42 -10.29
N TYR A 287 1.44 -30.50 -9.78
CA TYR A 287 1.13 -31.30 -8.58
C TYR A 287 -0.21 -32.01 -8.73
N GLN A 288 -0.36 -33.09 -8.02
CA GLN A 288 -1.62 -33.85 -7.93
C GLN A 288 -2.04 -34.00 -6.49
N PHE A 289 -3.33 -34.12 -6.26
CA PHE A 289 -3.89 -34.37 -4.92
C PHE A 289 -4.22 -35.87 -4.76
N ASN A 290 -3.91 -36.40 -3.57
CA ASN A 290 -4.43 -37.70 -3.15
C ASN A 290 -5.88 -37.57 -2.66
N LYS A 291 -6.45 -38.67 -2.12
CA LYS A 291 -7.83 -38.69 -1.60
C LYS A 291 -8.04 -37.73 -0.42
N GLN A 292 -7.01 -37.45 0.36
CA GLN A 292 -7.01 -36.51 1.49
C GLN A 292 -6.62 -35.08 1.06
N ARG A 293 -6.67 -34.79 -0.25
CA ARG A 293 -6.30 -33.49 -0.80
C ARG A 293 -4.85 -33.05 -0.50
N ARG A 294 -3.97 -33.98 -0.09
CA ARG A 294 -2.56 -33.71 0.10
C ARG A 294 -1.84 -33.70 -1.24
N PRO A 295 -1.01 -32.68 -1.53
CA PRO A 295 -0.36 -32.56 -2.84
C PRO A 295 0.89 -33.44 -2.95
N THR A 296 1.09 -34.03 -4.11
CA THR A 296 2.35 -34.62 -4.59
C THR A 296 2.89 -33.71 -5.67
N LEU A 297 4.09 -33.16 -5.48
CA LEU A 297 4.76 -32.29 -6.44
C LEU A 297 5.51 -33.16 -7.45
N ARG A 298 5.30 -32.91 -8.74
CA ARG A 298 5.86 -33.69 -9.83
C ARG A 298 6.83 -32.87 -10.66
N TYR A 299 8.00 -33.39 -10.88
CA TYR A 299 8.97 -32.81 -11.80
C TYR A 299 9.89 -33.90 -12.38
N ARG A 300 10.66 -33.54 -13.37
CA ARG A 300 11.66 -34.42 -13.94
C ARG A 300 13.04 -33.79 -13.91
N PHE A 301 14.03 -34.59 -13.73
CA PHE A 301 15.44 -34.27 -13.93
C PHE A 301 15.98 -35.18 -15.01
N THR A 302 16.32 -34.61 -16.17
CA THR A 302 16.65 -35.37 -17.39
C THR A 302 15.55 -36.40 -17.72
N ASN A 303 15.85 -37.73 -17.63
CA ASN A 303 14.90 -38.82 -17.86
C ASN A 303 14.25 -39.36 -16.57
N ILE A 304 14.64 -38.85 -15.40
CA ILE A 304 14.14 -39.33 -14.11
C ILE A 304 12.90 -38.53 -13.76
N GLN A 305 11.79 -39.20 -13.50
CA GLN A 305 10.61 -38.62 -12.91
C GLN A 305 10.73 -38.66 -11.40
N ILE A 306 10.36 -37.53 -10.76
CA ILE A 306 10.46 -37.36 -9.33
C ILE A 306 9.09 -36.91 -8.83
N GLU A 307 8.65 -37.55 -7.74
CA GLU A 307 7.44 -37.22 -7.02
C GLU A 307 7.80 -36.92 -5.57
N ASP A 308 7.68 -35.64 -5.18
CA ASP A 308 7.84 -35.21 -3.81
C ASP A 308 6.48 -35.17 -3.12
N TYR A 309 6.35 -35.92 -2.05
CA TYR A 309 5.15 -35.99 -1.21
C TYR A 309 5.45 -35.43 0.17
N PRO A 310 5.43 -34.09 0.32
CA PRO A 310 5.64 -33.45 1.60
C PRO A 310 4.39 -33.60 2.46
N PHE A 311 4.56 -34.07 3.67
CA PHE A 311 3.49 -34.14 4.68
C PHE A 311 4.09 -33.87 6.07
N PRO A 312 3.32 -33.27 7.00
CA PRO A 312 3.74 -33.04 8.39
C PRO A 312 3.76 -34.32 9.20
#